data_4d168656da5cc7126c05ff202a8d5f84
#
_entry.id   4d168656da5cc7126c05ff202a8d5f84
#
_cell.length_a   1.000
_cell.length_b   1.000
_cell.length_c   1.000
_cell.angle_alpha   90.00
_cell.angle_beta   90.00
_cell.angle_gamma   90.00
#
_symmetry.space_group_name_H-M   'P 1'
#
loop_
_entity.id
_entity.type
_entity.pdbx_description
1 polymer ?
#
loop_
_entity_poly.entity_id
_entity_poly.type
_entity_poly.pdbx_seq_one_letter_code
_entity_poly.pdbx_strand_id
1 'polypeptide(L)'
;MKERIVLSIVCIAMFSCGSLQKSRYLDIETSQETIIYPGISNAPTTHHIVVKAKMKKSGTVFCDTFWTNGYADRARVLNKSMKPLGNSKVKKGEEIYFDFYYFVAPNSGNAAENRGNPYGSRRELAKKNHEGKLLFRFQIGGSKFYYLSINDVLKADPVFGE
;
A
#
# COMPACT_ATOMS: atom_id res chain seq x y z
N MET A 1 -26.48 28.16 32.73
CA MET A 1 -25.63 28.43 31.53
C MET A 1 -24.30 27.65 31.50
N LYS A 2 -24.05 26.69 32.39
CA LYS A 2 -22.80 25.93 32.42
C LYS A 2 -22.88 24.55 31.75
N GLU A 3 -24.06 24.02 31.48
CA GLU A 3 -24.22 22.65 30.93
C GLU A 3 -24.16 22.55 29.39
N ARG A 4 -24.26 23.66 28.68
CA ARG A 4 -24.22 23.65 27.20
C ARG A 4 -22.80 23.65 26.62
N ILE A 5 -21.77 23.93 27.41
CA ILE A 5 -20.38 24.01 26.93
C ILE A 5 -19.71 22.63 26.92
N VAL A 6 -20.16 21.72 27.81
CA VAL A 6 -19.55 20.38 27.90
C VAL A 6 -19.95 19.48 26.74
N LEU A 7 -21.14 19.67 26.16
CA LEU A 7 -21.61 18.85 25.04
C LEU A 7 -20.91 19.15 23.72
N SER A 8 -20.41 20.39 23.54
CA SER A 8 -19.69 20.78 22.33
C SER A 8 -18.27 20.23 22.24
N ILE A 9 -17.64 19.91 23.38
CA ILE A 9 -16.25 19.42 23.40
C ILE A 9 -16.20 17.91 23.11
N VAL A 10 -17.25 17.15 23.42
CA VAL A 10 -17.31 15.70 23.19
C VAL A 10 -17.53 15.36 21.72
N CYS A 11 -18.18 16.23 20.95
CA CYS A 11 -18.39 15.99 19.50
C CYS A 11 -17.14 16.19 18.62
N ILE A 12 -16.09 16.85 19.12
CA ILE A 12 -14.87 17.12 18.33
C ILE A 12 -13.90 15.92 18.38
N ALA A 13 -14.04 15.02 19.36
CA ALA A 13 -13.13 13.90 19.54
C ALA A 13 -13.43 12.67 18.65
N MET A 14 -14.52 12.67 17.88
CA MET A 14 -14.94 11.50 17.06
C MET A 14 -14.54 11.58 15.59
N PHE A 15 -13.87 12.63 15.15
CA PHE A 15 -13.37 12.75 13.77
C PHE A 15 -11.83 12.60 13.67
N SER A 16 -11.27 11.67 14.42
CA SER A 16 -9.96 11.14 14.05
C SER A 16 -10.14 10.12 12.90
N CYS A 17 -10.71 10.58 11.80
CA CYS A 17 -10.64 9.91 10.53
C CYS A 17 -9.18 9.97 10.11
N GLY A 18 -8.48 8.83 10.13
CA GLY A 18 -7.12 8.72 9.65
C GLY A 18 -6.98 9.52 8.35
N SER A 19 -6.01 10.41 8.28
CA SER A 19 -5.82 11.29 7.14
C SER A 19 -5.46 10.44 5.93
N LEU A 20 -6.47 10.06 5.14
CA LEU A 20 -6.30 9.45 3.82
C LEU A 20 -5.41 10.41 3.01
N GLN A 21 -4.24 9.94 2.68
CA GLN A 21 -3.23 10.77 2.03
C GLN A 21 -3.71 11.14 0.63
N LYS A 22 -4.06 12.42 0.43
CA LYS A 22 -4.63 12.93 -0.82
C LYS A 22 -3.55 13.05 -1.89
N SER A 23 -3.51 12.11 -2.82
CA SER A 23 -2.75 12.28 -4.04
C SER A 23 -3.50 13.17 -5.04
N ARG A 24 -2.76 13.94 -5.86
CA ARG A 24 -3.32 14.71 -6.98
C ARG A 24 -3.98 13.82 -8.05
N TYR A 25 -3.59 12.55 -8.13
CA TYR A 25 -3.97 11.63 -9.20
C TYR A 25 -4.84 10.48 -8.73
N LEU A 26 -4.70 10.10 -7.48
CA LEU A 26 -5.36 8.96 -6.87
C LEU A 26 -6.09 9.38 -5.61
N ASP A 27 -7.24 8.80 -5.40
CA ASP A 27 -7.98 8.84 -4.15
C ASP A 27 -7.90 7.46 -3.53
N ILE A 28 -7.16 7.33 -2.43
CA ILE A 28 -6.98 6.05 -1.76
C ILE A 28 -8.22 5.78 -0.92
N GLU A 29 -8.91 4.70 -1.22
CA GLU A 29 -10.13 4.31 -0.51
C GLU A 29 -9.82 3.36 0.65
N THR A 30 -8.99 2.35 0.40
CA THR A 30 -8.57 1.39 1.42
C THR A 30 -7.15 0.90 1.16
N SER A 31 -6.46 0.49 2.23
CA SER A 31 -5.22 -0.26 2.16
C SER A 31 -5.28 -1.38 3.19
N GLN A 32 -5.02 -2.61 2.78
CA GLN A 32 -5.17 -3.79 3.61
C GLN A 32 -4.01 -4.74 3.41
N GLU A 33 -3.46 -5.25 4.51
CA GLU A 33 -2.43 -6.28 4.53
C GLU A 33 -3.03 -7.59 5.04
N THR A 34 -2.83 -8.67 4.31
CA THR A 34 -3.14 -10.04 4.70
C THR A 34 -1.84 -10.81 4.86
N ILE A 35 -1.67 -11.48 5.99
CA ILE A 35 -0.52 -12.35 6.24
C ILE A 35 -0.95 -13.78 5.91
N ILE A 36 -0.21 -14.44 5.02
CA ILE A 36 -0.47 -15.81 4.60
C ILE A 36 0.65 -16.67 5.17
N TYR A 37 0.30 -17.49 6.15
CA TYR A 37 1.21 -18.47 6.75
C TYR A 37 1.28 -19.71 5.87
N PRO A 38 2.48 -20.22 5.56
CA PRO A 38 2.62 -21.45 4.79
C PRO A 38 2.13 -22.64 5.62
N GLY A 39 1.51 -23.63 4.96
CA GLY A 39 1.18 -24.92 5.58
C GLY A 39 2.39 -25.81 5.84
N ILE A 40 3.57 -25.44 5.29
CA ILE A 40 4.81 -26.20 5.40
C ILE A 40 5.75 -25.49 6.37
N SER A 41 6.31 -26.24 7.31
CA SER A 41 7.35 -25.76 8.24
C SER A 41 8.56 -25.20 7.47
N ASN A 42 9.10 -24.07 7.94
CA ASN A 42 10.24 -23.36 7.33
C ASN A 42 10.02 -22.72 5.95
N ALA A 43 8.80 -22.69 5.43
CA ALA A 43 8.51 -21.86 4.26
C ALA A 43 8.34 -20.39 4.63
N PRO A 44 8.63 -19.44 3.72
CA PRO A 44 8.48 -18.01 4.00
C PRO A 44 7.03 -17.62 4.19
N THR A 45 6.77 -16.74 5.15
CA THR A 45 5.46 -16.09 5.29
C THR A 45 5.27 -15.08 4.17
N THR A 46 4.12 -15.12 3.53
CA THR A 46 3.76 -14.17 2.47
C THR A 46 2.95 -13.02 3.06
N HIS A 47 3.38 -11.81 2.78
CA HIS A 47 2.63 -10.60 3.08
C HIS A 47 2.04 -10.06 1.79
N HIS A 48 0.73 -9.93 1.75
CA HIS A 48 -0.03 -9.44 0.61
C HIS A 48 -0.73 -8.14 0.98
N ILE A 49 -0.35 -7.04 0.33
CA ILE A 49 -0.95 -5.73 0.55
C ILE A 49 -1.74 -5.33 -0.70
N VAL A 50 -3.00 -4.98 -0.50
CA VAL A 50 -3.87 -4.46 -1.54
C VAL A 50 -4.26 -3.03 -1.20
N VAL A 51 -4.01 -2.11 -2.14
CA VAL A 51 -4.44 -0.72 -2.04
C VAL A 51 -5.49 -0.45 -3.10
N LYS A 52 -6.70 -0.17 -2.67
CA LYS A 52 -7.80 0.26 -3.53
C LYS A 52 -7.74 1.76 -3.71
N ALA A 53 -7.75 2.21 -4.96
CA ALA A 53 -7.73 3.62 -5.30
C ALA A 53 -8.72 3.95 -6.42
N LYS A 54 -9.21 5.18 -6.42
CA LYS A 54 -10.03 5.76 -7.49
C LYS A 54 -9.22 6.77 -8.29
N MET A 55 -9.31 6.71 -9.60
CA MET A 55 -8.61 7.61 -10.49
C MET A 55 -9.20 9.03 -10.47
N LYS A 56 -8.38 10.04 -10.21
CA LYS A 56 -8.77 11.48 -10.34
C LYS A 56 -8.59 12.02 -11.76
N LYS A 57 -7.78 11.36 -12.57
CA LYS A 57 -7.56 11.68 -14.00
C LYS A 57 -7.53 10.39 -14.82
N SER A 58 -7.96 10.47 -16.07
CA SER A 58 -7.84 9.37 -17.02
C SER A 58 -6.38 9.22 -17.47
N GLY A 59 -5.92 7.98 -17.67
CA GLY A 59 -4.57 7.69 -18.15
C GLY A 59 -4.22 6.22 -18.01
N THR A 60 -3.13 5.80 -18.61
CA THR A 60 -2.50 4.51 -18.30
C THR A 60 -1.84 4.58 -16.95
N VAL A 61 -1.98 3.54 -16.14
CA VAL A 61 -1.37 3.48 -14.80
C VAL A 61 -0.33 2.38 -14.79
N PHE A 62 0.84 2.75 -14.33
CA PHE A 62 1.94 1.83 -14.13
C PHE A 62 2.49 2.00 -12.72
N CYS A 63 2.74 0.90 -12.03
CA CYS A 63 3.40 0.87 -10.73
C CYS A 63 4.55 -0.14 -10.81
N ASP A 64 5.75 0.30 -10.52
CA ASP A 64 6.93 -0.55 -10.71
C ASP A 64 7.56 -1.01 -9.40
N THR A 65 7.40 -0.25 -8.34
CA THR A 65 8.10 -0.54 -7.08
C THR A 65 7.28 -0.09 -5.89
N PHE A 66 7.34 -0.88 -4.83
CA PHE A 66 6.89 -0.49 -3.50
C PHE A 66 7.97 -0.74 -2.45
N TRP A 67 7.83 -0.10 -1.29
CA TRP A 67 8.68 -0.25 -0.13
C TRP A 67 7.81 -0.36 1.12
N THR A 68 8.06 -1.35 1.94
CA THR A 68 7.36 -1.54 3.22
C THR A 68 8.22 -2.37 4.16
N ASN A 69 8.24 -2.04 5.45
CA ASN A 69 8.94 -2.80 6.51
C ASN A 69 10.38 -3.23 6.15
N GLY A 70 11.09 -2.40 5.37
CA GLY A 70 12.44 -2.72 4.90
C GLY A 70 12.51 -3.60 3.65
N TYR A 71 11.39 -4.03 3.10
CA TYR A 71 11.29 -4.76 1.84
C TYR A 71 11.04 -3.80 0.67
N ALA A 72 11.52 -4.19 -0.50
CA ALA A 72 11.21 -3.50 -1.75
C ALA A 72 11.04 -4.54 -2.85
N ASP A 73 9.97 -4.44 -3.62
CA ASP A 73 9.69 -5.35 -4.72
C ASP A 73 8.81 -4.66 -5.78
N ARG A 74 8.47 -5.42 -6.81
CA ARG A 74 7.59 -4.98 -7.89
C ARG A 74 6.14 -4.96 -7.43
N ALA A 75 5.40 -4.02 -8.03
CA ALA A 75 3.98 -3.88 -7.84
C ALA A 75 3.21 -4.23 -9.10
N ARG A 76 1.98 -4.70 -8.94
CA ARG A 76 1.04 -4.91 -10.04
C ARG A 76 -0.11 -3.93 -9.92
N VAL A 77 -0.65 -3.52 -11.06
CA VAL A 77 -1.88 -2.74 -11.10
C VAL A 77 -2.98 -3.57 -11.72
N LEU A 78 -4.07 -3.72 -11.00
CA LEU A 78 -5.20 -4.56 -11.38
C LEU A 78 -6.45 -3.69 -11.58
N ASN A 79 -7.35 -4.15 -12.43
CA ASN A 79 -8.67 -3.55 -12.60
C ASN A 79 -9.67 -4.07 -11.54
N LYS A 80 -10.91 -3.61 -11.58
CA LYS A 80 -12.00 -4.02 -10.68
C LYS A 80 -12.28 -5.54 -10.69
N SER A 81 -11.96 -6.24 -11.78
CA SER A 81 -12.07 -7.70 -11.87
C SER A 81 -10.80 -8.44 -11.44
N MET A 82 -9.88 -7.76 -10.76
CA MET A 82 -8.59 -8.29 -10.29
C MET A 82 -7.69 -8.83 -11.41
N LYS A 83 -7.86 -8.32 -12.64
CA LYS A 83 -7.01 -8.66 -13.78
C LYS A 83 -5.96 -7.57 -14.01
N PRO A 84 -4.72 -7.93 -14.41
CA PRO A 84 -3.68 -6.94 -14.73
C PRO A 84 -4.16 -5.91 -15.75
N LEU A 85 -3.92 -4.65 -15.46
CA LEU A 85 -4.29 -3.54 -16.36
C LEU A 85 -3.41 -3.47 -17.60
N GLY A 86 -2.15 -3.88 -17.52
CA GLY A 86 -1.19 -3.72 -18.60
C GLY A 86 -1.11 -2.26 -19.05
N ASN A 87 -1.22 -2.03 -20.35
CA ASN A 87 -1.20 -0.70 -20.96
C ASN A 87 -2.61 -0.09 -21.14
N SER A 88 -3.64 -0.66 -20.53
CA SER A 88 -5.01 -0.18 -20.67
C SER A 88 -5.19 1.20 -20.06
N LYS A 89 -5.91 2.06 -20.76
CA LYS A 89 -6.27 3.39 -20.26
C LYS A 89 -7.43 3.27 -19.28
N VAL A 90 -7.24 3.80 -18.08
CA VAL A 90 -8.25 3.88 -17.01
C VAL A 90 -8.92 5.25 -17.08
N LYS A 91 -10.23 5.32 -16.94
CA LYS A 91 -10.98 6.58 -16.95
C LYS A 91 -10.97 7.22 -15.56
N LYS A 92 -11.18 8.53 -15.52
CA LYS A 92 -11.46 9.25 -14.26
C LYS A 92 -12.67 8.62 -13.58
N GLY A 93 -12.54 8.39 -12.27
CA GLY A 93 -13.59 7.78 -11.44
C GLY A 93 -13.55 6.25 -11.39
N GLU A 94 -12.80 5.59 -12.27
CA GLU A 94 -12.64 4.13 -12.22
C GLU A 94 -11.78 3.70 -11.04
N GLU A 95 -12.11 2.53 -10.50
CA GLU A 95 -11.38 1.87 -9.41
C GLU A 95 -10.23 1.04 -9.99
N ILE A 96 -9.09 1.12 -9.33
CA ILE A 96 -7.90 0.31 -9.58
C ILE A 96 -7.36 -0.23 -8.27
N TYR A 97 -6.60 -1.30 -8.36
CA TYR A 97 -5.99 -1.95 -7.21
C TYR A 97 -4.49 -2.04 -7.45
N PHE A 98 -3.70 -1.58 -6.49
CA PHE A 98 -2.27 -1.84 -6.42
C PHE A 98 -2.07 -3.06 -5.56
N ASP A 99 -1.34 -4.02 -6.07
CA ASP A 99 -1.21 -5.37 -5.53
C ASP A 99 0.28 -5.64 -5.28
N PHE A 100 0.63 -5.82 -4.01
CA PHE A 100 1.99 -5.91 -3.52
C PHE A 100 2.20 -7.20 -2.74
N TYR A 101 3.30 -7.88 -3.02
CA TYR A 101 3.70 -9.09 -2.29
C TYR A 101 5.13 -8.95 -1.81
N TYR A 102 5.39 -9.39 -0.58
CA TYR A 102 6.74 -9.63 -0.10
C TYR A 102 6.79 -10.87 0.79
N PHE A 103 7.97 -11.45 0.92
CA PHE A 103 8.19 -12.71 1.62
C PHE A 103 9.11 -12.49 2.81
N VAL A 104 8.74 -13.06 3.95
CA VAL A 104 9.53 -13.03 5.19
C VAL A 104 10.03 -14.42 5.49
N ALA A 105 11.35 -14.60 5.49
CA ALA A 105 11.95 -15.89 5.82
C ALA A 105 11.71 -16.26 7.30
N PRO A 106 11.52 -17.55 7.63
CA PRO A 106 11.12 -18.01 8.97
C PRO A 106 12.06 -17.60 10.11
N ASN A 107 13.32 -17.35 9.83
CA ASN A 107 14.36 -17.04 10.82
C ASN A 107 15.00 -15.66 10.62
N SER A 108 14.39 -14.78 9.85
CA SER A 108 14.89 -13.43 9.66
C SER A 108 14.54 -12.55 10.86
N GLY A 109 15.35 -12.60 11.91
CA GLY A 109 15.21 -11.76 13.11
C GLY A 109 15.30 -10.26 12.85
N ASN A 110 15.74 -9.86 11.64
CA ASN A 110 15.77 -8.47 11.20
C ASN A 110 15.43 -8.41 9.70
N ALA A 111 14.41 -7.65 9.34
CA ALA A 111 14.05 -7.32 7.95
C ALA A 111 15.23 -6.73 7.13
N ALA A 112 16.29 -6.34 7.81
CA ALA A 112 17.50 -5.76 7.20
C ALA A 112 18.38 -6.78 6.44
N GLU A 113 18.26 -8.06 6.72
CA GLU A 113 19.13 -9.09 6.15
C GLU A 113 18.53 -9.89 4.99
N ASN A 114 17.46 -9.41 4.40
CA ASN A 114 16.82 -10.09 3.27
C ASN A 114 17.74 -10.04 2.03
N ARG A 115 18.70 -10.98 2.01
CA ARG A 115 19.76 -11.10 0.98
C ARG A 115 19.23 -11.47 -0.41
N GLY A 116 17.94 -11.71 -0.56
CA GLY A 116 17.32 -12.15 -1.81
C GLY A 116 16.63 -11.04 -2.61
N ASN A 117 16.65 -9.77 -2.16
CA ASN A 117 16.00 -8.71 -2.90
C ASN A 117 16.92 -8.16 -4.01
N PRO A 118 16.65 -8.48 -5.30
CA PRO A 118 17.45 -7.98 -6.43
C PRO A 118 17.36 -6.47 -6.61
N TYR A 119 16.53 -5.78 -5.81
CA TYR A 119 16.27 -4.33 -5.87
C TYR A 119 16.89 -3.55 -4.71
N GLY A 120 17.93 -4.08 -4.07
CA GLY A 120 18.57 -3.47 -2.89
C GLY A 120 18.97 -1.99 -3.04
N SER A 121 19.34 -1.55 -4.24
CA SER A 121 19.66 -0.14 -4.52
C SER A 121 18.46 0.81 -4.43
N ARG A 122 17.23 0.31 -4.58
CA ARG A 122 16.00 1.11 -4.46
C ARG A 122 15.58 1.37 -3.01
N ARG A 123 16.20 0.66 -2.07
CA ARG A 123 15.97 0.78 -0.63
C ARG A 123 16.44 2.13 -0.08
N GLU A 124 17.50 2.72 -0.64
CA GLU A 124 18.03 4.00 -0.18
C GLU A 124 17.14 5.19 -0.50
N LEU A 125 16.42 5.13 -1.64
CA LEU A 125 15.43 6.15 -2.01
C LEU A 125 14.25 6.17 -1.04
N ALA A 126 13.80 5.01 -0.58
CA ALA A 126 12.73 4.90 0.39
C ALA A 126 13.10 5.47 1.77
N LYS A 127 14.33 5.25 2.23
CA LYS A 127 14.79 5.73 3.53
C LYS A 127 14.80 7.25 3.67
N LYS A 128 15.02 7.99 2.59
CA LYS A 128 15.14 9.44 2.63
C LYS A 128 13.82 10.21 2.76
N ASN A 129 12.71 9.64 2.28
CA ASN A 129 11.45 10.37 2.10
C ASN A 129 10.21 9.61 2.60
N HIS A 130 10.40 8.52 3.36
CA HIS A 130 9.29 7.65 3.74
C HIS A 130 9.03 7.68 5.24
N GLU A 131 7.93 8.28 5.63
CA GLU A 131 7.43 8.31 7.01
C GLU A 131 6.26 7.33 7.26
N GLY A 132 5.73 6.68 6.22
CA GLY A 132 4.59 5.77 6.29
C GLY A 132 4.97 4.29 6.28
N LYS A 133 3.98 3.43 6.50
CA LYS A 133 4.16 1.97 6.46
C LYS A 133 4.38 1.42 5.06
N LEU A 134 3.78 2.04 4.04
CA LEU A 134 3.89 1.65 2.64
C LEU A 134 4.20 2.88 1.78
N LEU A 135 5.24 2.78 0.98
CA LEU A 135 5.55 3.74 -0.08
C LEU A 135 5.49 3.01 -1.42
N PHE A 136 4.88 3.59 -2.43
CA PHE A 136 4.96 3.04 -3.78
C PHE A 136 5.16 4.11 -4.84
N ARG A 137 5.77 3.69 -5.94
CA ARG A 137 6.09 4.54 -7.09
C ARG A 137 5.23 4.18 -8.28
N PHE A 138 4.57 5.17 -8.85
CA PHE A 138 3.65 4.98 -9.97
C PHE A 138 3.77 6.08 -11.03
N GLN A 139 3.22 5.80 -12.21
CA GLN A 139 3.06 6.75 -13.31
C GLN A 139 1.61 6.80 -13.75
N ILE A 140 1.17 7.95 -14.25
CA ILE A 140 -0.14 8.11 -14.90
C ILE A 140 0.05 8.89 -16.19
N GLY A 141 -0.24 8.21 -17.33
CA GLY A 141 -0.31 8.82 -18.65
C GLY A 141 0.99 9.45 -19.15
N GLY A 142 2.16 9.04 -18.65
CA GLY A 142 3.39 9.66 -19.07
C GLY A 142 4.66 9.08 -18.44
N SER A 143 5.78 9.76 -18.63
CA SER A 143 7.12 9.34 -18.15
C SER A 143 7.45 9.77 -16.73
N LYS A 144 6.64 10.65 -16.12
CA LYS A 144 6.92 11.18 -14.78
C LYS A 144 6.48 10.21 -13.70
N PHE A 145 7.39 9.88 -12.79
CA PHE A 145 7.11 9.10 -11.59
C PHE A 145 6.55 9.96 -10.47
N TYR A 146 5.61 9.39 -9.75
CA TYR A 146 5.02 9.94 -8.54
C TYR A 146 5.21 8.94 -7.41
N TYR A 147 5.33 9.45 -6.19
CA TYR A 147 5.44 8.64 -4.98
C TYR A 147 4.21 8.88 -4.11
N LEU A 148 3.68 7.82 -3.54
CA LEU A 148 2.60 7.88 -2.58
C LEU A 148 2.98 7.06 -1.35
N SER A 149 2.93 7.71 -0.20
CA SER A 149 3.12 7.08 1.10
C SER A 149 1.76 6.83 1.75
N ILE A 150 1.58 5.66 2.36
CA ILE A 150 0.40 5.30 3.13
C ILE A 150 0.84 4.99 4.55
N ASN A 151 0.29 5.72 5.53
CA ASN A 151 0.66 5.58 6.93
C ASN A 151 -0.10 4.43 7.60
N ASP A 152 -1.37 4.26 7.22
CA ASP A 152 -2.26 3.29 7.83
C ASP A 152 -2.61 2.18 6.84
N VAL A 153 -2.06 1.00 7.07
CA VAL A 153 -2.41 -0.23 6.37
C VAL A 153 -3.18 -1.10 7.37
N LEU A 154 -4.45 -1.36 7.08
CA LEU A 154 -5.31 -2.20 7.92
C LEU A 154 -4.81 -3.65 7.85
N LYS A 155 -4.77 -4.32 8.98
CA LYS A 155 -4.47 -5.76 9.01
C LYS A 155 -5.76 -6.54 8.85
N ALA A 156 -5.80 -7.43 7.88
CA ALA A 156 -6.83 -8.45 7.75
C ALA A 156 -6.52 -9.66 8.64
N ASP A 157 -7.51 -10.50 8.84
CA ASP A 157 -7.30 -11.79 9.49
C ASP A 157 -6.28 -12.63 8.69
N PRO A 158 -5.35 -13.30 9.37
CA PRO A 158 -4.35 -14.11 8.70
C PRO A 158 -5.00 -15.33 8.02
N VAL A 159 -4.38 -15.77 6.92
CA VAL A 159 -4.75 -16.97 6.19
C VAL A 159 -3.69 -18.03 6.45
N PHE A 160 -4.13 -19.25 6.73
CA PHE A 160 -3.26 -20.40 6.90
C PHE A 160 -3.37 -21.29 5.65
N GLY A 161 -2.23 -21.57 5.01
CA GLY A 161 -2.16 -22.53 3.91
C GLY A 161 -2.42 -23.95 4.40
N GLU A 162 -3.06 -24.74 3.58
CA GLU A 162 -3.25 -26.18 3.81
C GLU A 162 -1.95 -26.95 3.54
#